data_ff521253648ee2ec86a073af9325153f
#
_entry.id   ff521253648ee2ec86a073af9325153f
#
_cell.length_a   1.000
_cell.length_b   1.000
_cell.length_c   1.000
_cell.angle_alpha   90.00
_cell.angle_beta   90.00
_cell.angle_gamma   90.00
#
_symmetry.space_group_name_H-M   'P 1'
#
loop_
_entity.id
_entity.type
_entity.pdbx_description
1 polymer ?
#
loop_
_entity_poly.entity_id
_entity_poly.type
_entity_poly.pdbx_seq_one_letter_code
_entity_poly.pdbx_strand_id
1 'polypeptide(L)'
;MSAFLGPIHYWLYNKIQLQEELIRKIAEYGEKSGWAVFSEKHLEEKTVNKELRPLNELINVMNIHGWLQERVQDAEARYALLVTNILAEDPERLSDLEEIAFQFGKARALAPESDAADAYRKMDDSLLNGMPCDRVNVITEQDPARTSWVQEEDIHAPFWTAVNGDPSVYYQLRKKIMEGMLSETALHFDTDEEWHYSLYQ
;
A
#
# COMPACT_ATOMS: atom_id res chain seq x y z
N MET A 1 0.58 28.63 2.04
CA MET A 1 0.11 27.25 2.32
C MET A 1 -1.41 27.28 2.27
N SER A 2 -2.04 26.33 1.58
CA SER A 2 -3.49 26.33 1.42
C SER A 2 -4.18 26.06 2.77
N ALA A 3 -5.01 26.97 3.22
CA ALA A 3 -5.86 26.80 4.41
C ALA A 3 -7.12 25.99 4.12
N PHE A 4 -7.24 25.45 2.90
CA PHE A 4 -8.43 24.73 2.46
C PHE A 4 -8.08 23.30 2.02
N LEU A 5 -8.93 22.34 2.41
CA LEU A 5 -8.88 20.98 1.90
C LEU A 5 -9.22 20.95 0.41
N GLY A 6 -8.24 20.54 -0.40
CA GLY A 6 -8.43 20.32 -1.83
C GLY A 6 -8.48 18.83 -2.19
N PRO A 7 -8.83 18.49 -3.43
CA PRO A 7 -8.96 17.09 -3.89
C PRO A 7 -7.73 16.23 -3.60
N ILE A 8 -6.53 16.79 -3.70
CA ILE A 8 -5.27 16.08 -3.45
C ILE A 8 -5.16 15.55 -2.00
N HIS A 9 -5.71 16.26 -1.01
CA HIS A 9 -5.68 15.84 0.38
C HIS A 9 -6.64 14.66 0.63
N TYR A 10 -7.82 14.67 0.00
CA TYR A 10 -8.76 13.54 0.02
C TYR A 10 -8.21 12.33 -0.72
N TRP A 11 -7.56 12.56 -1.85
CA TRP A 11 -6.89 11.50 -2.62
C TRP A 11 -5.82 10.78 -1.77
N LEU A 12 -4.92 11.54 -1.13
CA LEU A 12 -3.90 10.96 -0.26
C LEU A 12 -4.54 10.24 0.94
N TYR A 13 -5.52 10.87 1.59
CA TYR A 13 -6.20 10.24 2.73
C TYR A 13 -6.90 8.93 2.34
N ASN A 14 -7.48 8.87 1.14
CA ASN A 14 -8.06 7.62 0.63
C ASN A 14 -7.00 6.52 0.48
N LYS A 15 -5.79 6.83 0.00
CA LYS A 15 -4.67 5.86 -0.08
C LYS A 15 -4.26 5.37 1.32
N ILE A 16 -4.22 6.26 2.30
CA ILE A 16 -3.97 5.89 3.70
C ILE A 16 -5.05 4.92 4.19
N GLN A 17 -6.33 5.22 3.94
CA GLN A 17 -7.44 4.35 4.35
C GLN A 17 -7.40 2.98 3.67
N LEU A 18 -6.92 2.89 2.42
CA LEU A 18 -6.73 1.62 1.73
C LEU A 18 -5.61 0.78 2.37
N GLN A 19 -4.52 1.40 2.77
CA GLN A 19 -3.47 0.69 3.52
C GLN A 19 -3.96 0.24 4.91
N GLU A 20 -4.74 1.07 5.61
CA GLU A 20 -5.40 0.70 6.87
C GLU A 20 -6.35 -0.48 6.71
N GLU A 21 -7.08 -0.53 5.60
CA GLU A 21 -7.94 -1.67 5.28
C GLU A 21 -7.12 -2.96 5.06
N LEU A 22 -5.98 -2.88 4.36
CA LEU A 22 -5.09 -4.02 4.18
C LEU A 22 -4.55 -4.52 5.53
N ILE A 23 -4.07 -3.61 6.38
CA ILE A 23 -3.60 -3.93 7.75
C ILE A 23 -4.69 -4.67 8.52
N ARG A 24 -5.91 -4.16 8.51
CA ARG A 24 -7.05 -4.78 9.19
C ARG A 24 -7.37 -6.17 8.65
N LYS A 25 -7.37 -6.36 7.33
CA LYS A 25 -7.62 -7.67 6.70
C LYS A 25 -6.58 -8.71 7.09
N ILE A 26 -5.32 -8.32 7.16
CA ILE A 26 -4.22 -9.20 7.62
C ILE A 26 -4.44 -9.58 9.10
N ALA A 27 -4.76 -8.61 9.95
CA ALA A 27 -4.99 -8.85 11.37
C ALA A 27 -6.22 -9.78 11.59
N GLU A 28 -7.35 -9.48 10.95
CA GLU A 28 -8.57 -10.30 11.02
C GLU A 28 -8.33 -11.75 10.56
N TYR A 29 -7.53 -11.93 9.50
CA TYR A 29 -7.17 -13.27 9.03
C TYR A 29 -6.29 -13.99 10.05
N GLY A 30 -5.26 -13.34 10.57
CA GLY A 30 -4.34 -13.92 11.55
C GLY A 30 -5.04 -14.31 12.86
N GLU A 31 -5.93 -13.47 13.38
CA GLU A 31 -6.75 -13.79 14.56
C GLU A 31 -7.67 -14.99 14.30
N LYS A 32 -8.37 -14.98 13.17
CA LYS A 32 -9.27 -16.08 12.77
C LYS A 32 -8.52 -17.40 12.57
N SER A 33 -7.29 -17.33 12.08
CA SER A 33 -6.40 -18.49 11.88
C SER A 33 -5.72 -18.95 13.17
N GLY A 34 -5.89 -18.22 14.28
CA GLY A 34 -5.33 -18.56 15.58
C GLY A 34 -3.83 -18.34 15.69
N TRP A 35 -3.25 -17.39 14.93
CA TRP A 35 -1.82 -17.07 15.03
C TRP A 35 -1.48 -16.49 16.39
N ALA A 36 -0.54 -17.13 17.11
CA ALA A 36 -0.24 -16.82 18.50
C ALA A 36 0.26 -15.37 18.71
N VAL A 37 0.88 -14.77 17.70
CA VAL A 37 1.36 -13.38 17.74
C VAL A 37 0.24 -12.37 18.06
N PHE A 38 -1.01 -12.66 17.71
CA PHE A 38 -2.13 -11.78 18.04
C PHE A 38 -2.56 -11.90 19.50
N SER A 39 -2.66 -13.12 20.03
CA SER A 39 -3.04 -13.35 21.42
C SER A 39 -1.91 -13.04 22.42
N GLU A 40 -0.66 -13.40 22.09
CA GLU A 40 0.47 -13.26 23.02
C GLU A 40 1.08 -11.85 23.00
N LYS A 41 1.16 -11.21 21.83
CA LYS A 41 1.79 -9.88 21.67
C LYS A 41 0.80 -8.73 21.55
N HIS A 42 -0.50 -9.01 21.57
CA HIS A 42 -1.55 -7.99 21.35
C HIS A 42 -1.32 -7.18 20.07
N LEU A 43 -0.99 -7.87 18.98
CA LEU A 43 -0.51 -7.25 17.76
C LEU A 43 -1.59 -6.39 17.08
N GLU A 44 -2.85 -6.83 17.12
CA GLU A 44 -4.00 -6.05 16.61
C GLU A 44 -4.08 -4.68 17.27
N GLU A 45 -3.99 -4.62 18.61
CA GLU A 45 -4.07 -3.35 19.34
C GLU A 45 -2.96 -2.35 18.97
N LYS A 46 -1.78 -2.88 18.55
CA LYS A 46 -0.61 -2.07 18.17
C LYS A 46 -0.62 -1.63 16.71
N THR A 47 -1.31 -2.35 15.86
CA THR A 47 -1.19 -2.18 14.41
C THR A 47 -2.47 -1.74 13.71
N VAL A 48 -3.64 -2.10 14.23
CA VAL A 48 -4.91 -1.75 13.61
C VAL A 48 -5.41 -0.40 14.09
N ASN A 49 -5.55 0.53 13.16
CA ASN A 49 -6.19 1.82 13.42
C ASN A 49 -7.71 1.67 13.41
N LYS A 50 -8.35 2.06 14.50
CA LYS A 50 -9.82 2.02 14.66
C LYS A 50 -10.51 3.35 14.29
N GLU A 51 -9.73 4.35 13.88
CA GLU A 51 -10.27 5.65 13.48
C GLU A 51 -10.72 5.61 12.01
N LEU A 52 -12.02 5.68 11.79
CA LEU A 52 -12.65 5.56 10.47
C LEU A 52 -13.41 6.81 10.03
N ARG A 53 -13.31 7.90 10.80
CA ARG A 53 -14.03 9.13 10.45
C ARG A 53 -13.49 9.77 9.17
N PRO A 54 -14.31 10.56 8.46
CA PRO A 54 -13.89 11.25 7.26
C PRO A 54 -12.85 12.34 7.56
N LEU A 55 -12.01 12.64 6.58
CA LEU A 55 -10.88 13.56 6.69
C LEU A 55 -11.24 14.91 7.32
N ASN A 56 -12.35 15.49 6.88
CA ASN A 56 -12.81 16.81 7.35
C ASN A 56 -13.17 16.88 8.85
N GLU A 57 -13.37 15.75 9.50
CA GLU A 57 -13.62 15.67 10.94
C GLU A 57 -12.36 15.45 11.77
N LEU A 58 -11.27 15.02 11.14
CA LEU A 58 -10.04 14.62 11.82
C LEU A 58 -8.91 15.60 11.65
N ILE A 59 -8.85 16.25 10.49
CA ILE A 59 -7.66 16.98 10.04
C ILE A 59 -7.41 18.23 10.84
N ASN A 60 -6.13 18.47 11.16
CA ASN A 60 -5.67 19.75 11.65
C ASN A 60 -5.56 20.76 10.50
N VAL A 61 -6.58 21.59 10.33
CA VAL A 61 -6.63 22.60 9.25
C VAL A 61 -5.52 23.65 9.33
N MET A 62 -4.89 23.83 10.49
CA MET A 62 -3.74 24.74 10.67
C MET A 62 -2.43 24.12 10.17
N ASN A 63 -2.38 22.77 10.03
CA ASN A 63 -1.20 22.06 9.55
C ASN A 63 -1.63 20.82 8.74
N ILE A 64 -2.34 21.04 7.63
CA ILE A 64 -2.89 19.96 6.77
C ILE A 64 -1.80 19.00 6.32
N HIS A 65 -0.69 19.50 5.78
CA HIS A 65 0.40 18.68 5.24
C HIS A 65 1.12 17.90 6.33
N GLY A 66 1.47 18.51 7.45
CA GLY A 66 2.12 17.80 8.55
C GLY A 66 1.23 16.73 9.15
N TRP A 67 -0.09 17.00 9.29
CA TRP A 67 -1.04 16.01 9.78
C TRP A 67 -1.14 14.80 8.84
N LEU A 68 -1.23 15.02 7.51
CA LEU A 68 -1.27 13.94 6.53
C LEU A 68 0.04 13.15 6.51
N GLN A 69 1.19 13.84 6.57
CA GLN A 69 2.49 13.19 6.63
C GLN A 69 2.63 12.29 7.86
N GLU A 70 2.18 12.74 9.03
CA GLU A 70 2.12 11.89 10.23
C GLU A 70 1.25 10.66 10.04
N ARG A 71 0.12 10.77 9.34
CA ARG A 71 -0.76 9.61 9.06
C ARG A 71 -0.14 8.64 8.06
N VAL A 72 0.56 9.13 7.04
CA VAL A 72 1.34 8.29 6.12
C VAL A 72 2.39 7.49 6.90
N GLN A 73 3.22 8.19 7.68
CA GLN A 73 4.30 7.55 8.45
C GLN A 73 3.77 6.54 9.47
N ASP A 74 2.67 6.84 10.15
CA ASP A 74 2.03 5.96 11.11
C ASP A 74 1.47 4.68 10.44
N ALA A 75 0.79 4.82 9.30
CA ALA A 75 0.27 3.67 8.55
C ALA A 75 1.40 2.76 8.03
N GLU A 76 2.48 3.35 7.48
CA GLU A 76 3.67 2.63 7.03
C GLU A 76 4.34 1.86 8.20
N ALA A 77 4.57 2.54 9.32
CA ALA A 77 5.20 1.92 10.49
C ALA A 77 4.37 0.75 11.05
N ARG A 78 3.05 0.88 11.12
CA ARG A 78 2.16 -0.17 11.62
C ARG A 78 2.06 -1.34 10.64
N TYR A 79 2.09 -1.08 9.34
CA TYR A 79 2.12 -2.14 8.33
C TYR A 79 3.41 -2.96 8.43
N ALA A 80 4.57 -2.30 8.48
CA ALA A 80 5.86 -2.95 8.67
C ALA A 80 5.91 -3.75 9.98
N LEU A 81 5.44 -3.19 11.10
CA LEU A 81 5.39 -3.86 12.40
C LEU A 81 4.52 -5.12 12.36
N LEU A 82 3.33 -5.04 11.77
CA LEU A 82 2.39 -6.15 11.65
C LEU A 82 3.03 -7.33 10.92
N VAL A 83 3.47 -7.09 9.68
CA VAL A 83 4.01 -8.14 8.81
C VAL A 83 5.29 -8.74 9.38
N THR A 84 6.20 -7.91 9.89
CA THR A 84 7.46 -8.37 10.49
C THR A 84 7.20 -9.29 11.68
N ASN A 85 6.27 -8.96 12.57
CA ASN A 85 5.95 -9.82 13.71
C ASN A 85 5.31 -11.14 13.32
N ILE A 86 4.45 -11.15 12.30
CA ILE A 86 3.85 -12.37 11.76
C ILE A 86 4.92 -13.30 11.21
N LEU A 87 5.83 -12.78 10.38
CA LEU A 87 6.90 -13.57 9.75
C LEU A 87 8.02 -13.95 10.71
N ALA A 88 8.26 -13.18 11.75
CA ALA A 88 9.20 -13.55 12.82
C ALA A 88 8.70 -14.73 13.66
N GLU A 89 7.40 -14.93 13.77
CA GLU A 89 6.83 -16.10 14.43
C GLU A 89 6.86 -17.33 13.51
N ASP A 90 6.49 -17.16 12.24
CA ASP A 90 6.43 -18.22 11.25
C ASP A 90 6.64 -17.67 9.83
N PRO A 91 7.83 -17.87 9.23
CA PRO A 91 8.12 -17.39 7.87
C PRO A 91 7.21 -17.99 6.77
N GLU A 92 6.64 -19.20 6.97
CA GLU A 92 5.77 -19.84 6.00
C GLU A 92 4.46 -19.08 5.78
N ARG A 93 4.10 -18.18 6.71
CA ARG A 93 2.92 -17.30 6.58
C ARG A 93 3.05 -16.24 5.47
N LEU A 94 4.23 -16.11 4.87
CA LEU A 94 4.39 -15.23 3.71
C LEU A 94 3.39 -15.58 2.60
N SER A 95 3.15 -16.86 2.36
CA SER A 95 2.17 -17.31 1.37
C SER A 95 0.73 -16.88 1.68
N ASP A 96 0.34 -16.89 2.95
CA ASP A 96 -0.97 -16.37 3.38
C ASP A 96 -1.08 -14.85 3.18
N LEU A 97 0.00 -14.12 3.53
CA LEU A 97 0.06 -12.66 3.34
C LEU A 97 -0.01 -12.28 1.86
N GLU A 98 0.66 -13.03 0.98
CA GLU A 98 0.60 -12.85 -0.47
C GLU A 98 -0.81 -13.09 -1.01
N GLU A 99 -1.49 -14.13 -0.54
CA GLU A 99 -2.88 -14.40 -0.93
C GLU A 99 -3.82 -13.29 -0.46
N ILE A 100 -3.68 -12.81 0.78
CA ILE A 100 -4.47 -11.67 1.30
C ILE A 100 -4.22 -10.42 0.45
N ALA A 101 -2.97 -10.15 0.11
CA ALA A 101 -2.58 -9.03 -0.73
C ALA A 101 -3.17 -9.13 -2.14
N PHE A 102 -3.11 -10.32 -2.74
CA PHE A 102 -3.73 -10.59 -4.05
C PHE A 102 -5.24 -10.39 -4.01
N GLN A 103 -5.93 -10.96 -3.04
CA GLN A 103 -7.39 -10.80 -2.88
C GLN A 103 -7.79 -9.35 -2.58
N PHE A 104 -6.95 -8.60 -1.84
CA PHE A 104 -7.14 -7.18 -1.63
C PHE A 104 -7.08 -6.40 -2.95
N GLY A 105 -6.11 -6.72 -3.81
CA GLY A 105 -6.01 -6.16 -5.16
C GLY A 105 -7.17 -6.56 -6.05
N LYS A 106 -7.54 -7.85 -6.05
CA LYS A 106 -8.64 -8.40 -6.86
C LYS A 106 -10.00 -7.77 -6.52
N ALA A 107 -10.26 -7.44 -5.26
CA ALA A 107 -11.45 -6.71 -4.87
C ALA A 107 -11.53 -5.28 -5.49
N ARG A 108 -10.44 -4.82 -6.12
CA ARG A 108 -10.28 -3.55 -6.82
C ARG A 108 -9.85 -3.75 -8.26
N ALA A 109 -10.15 -4.93 -8.84
CA ALA A 109 -9.75 -5.26 -10.20
C ALA A 109 -10.18 -4.17 -11.20
N LEU A 110 -9.34 -3.97 -12.20
CA LEU A 110 -9.67 -3.13 -13.33
C LEU A 110 -10.70 -3.84 -14.24
N ALA A 111 -11.44 -3.03 -14.99
CA ALA A 111 -12.31 -3.55 -16.03
C ALA A 111 -11.49 -4.27 -17.12
N PRO A 112 -12.01 -5.35 -17.74
CA PRO A 112 -11.27 -6.13 -18.74
C PRO A 112 -10.73 -5.32 -19.93
N GLU A 113 -11.40 -4.22 -20.27
CA GLU A 113 -11.05 -3.31 -21.36
C GLU A 113 -10.07 -2.21 -20.98
N SER A 114 -9.62 -2.16 -19.72
CA SER A 114 -8.68 -1.13 -19.24
C SER A 114 -7.35 -1.23 -19.96
N ASP A 115 -6.80 -0.08 -20.32
CA ASP A 115 -5.48 0.03 -20.93
C ASP A 115 -4.35 0.22 -19.88
N ALA A 116 -3.09 0.25 -20.35
CA ALA A 116 -1.93 0.39 -19.46
C ALA A 116 -1.92 1.73 -18.71
N ALA A 117 -2.39 2.81 -19.33
CA ALA A 117 -2.46 4.12 -18.68
C ALA A 117 -3.55 4.16 -17.59
N ASP A 118 -4.70 3.51 -17.84
CA ASP A 118 -5.76 3.36 -16.84
C ASP A 118 -5.29 2.51 -15.66
N ALA A 119 -4.56 1.43 -15.93
CA ALA A 119 -4.02 0.55 -14.90
C ALA A 119 -3.02 1.30 -14.01
N TYR A 120 -2.07 2.04 -14.58
CA TYR A 120 -1.14 2.86 -13.81
C TYR A 120 -1.88 3.87 -12.93
N ARG A 121 -2.84 4.60 -13.49
CA ARG A 121 -3.64 5.57 -12.73
C ARG A 121 -4.37 4.92 -11.55
N LYS A 122 -5.00 3.77 -11.77
CA LYS A 122 -5.71 3.03 -10.72
C LYS A 122 -4.76 2.55 -9.63
N MET A 123 -3.56 2.08 -9.98
CA MET A 123 -2.54 1.69 -9.02
C MET A 123 -2.04 2.89 -8.22
N ASP A 124 -1.77 4.01 -8.89
CA ASP A 124 -1.37 5.24 -8.21
C ASP A 124 -2.46 5.79 -7.28
N ASP A 125 -3.73 5.70 -7.67
CA ASP A 125 -4.87 6.08 -6.82
C ASP A 125 -5.07 5.16 -5.59
N SER A 126 -4.52 3.94 -5.62
CA SER A 126 -4.80 2.91 -4.61
C SER A 126 -3.64 2.63 -3.68
N LEU A 127 -2.41 2.71 -4.16
CA LEU A 127 -1.22 2.34 -3.40
C LEU A 127 -0.60 3.56 -2.72
N LEU A 128 -0.42 3.47 -1.40
CA LEU A 128 0.28 4.51 -0.66
C LEU A 128 1.75 4.54 -1.10
N ASN A 129 2.26 5.73 -1.41
CA ASN A 129 3.62 5.92 -1.93
C ASN A 129 4.15 7.29 -1.49
N GLY A 130 4.17 7.53 -0.19
CA GLY A 130 4.60 8.79 0.42
C GLY A 130 3.62 9.95 0.23
N MET A 131 4.14 11.14 0.32
CA MET A 131 3.42 12.39 0.05
C MET A 131 3.44 12.70 -1.46
N PRO A 132 2.42 13.37 -2.01
CA PRO A 132 2.41 13.72 -3.44
C PRO A 132 3.60 14.56 -3.90
N CYS A 133 4.23 15.30 -2.98
CA CYS A 133 5.42 16.11 -3.27
C CYS A 133 6.72 15.30 -3.34
N ASP A 134 6.73 14.06 -2.86
CA ASP A 134 7.94 13.21 -2.87
C ASP A 134 8.27 12.74 -4.29
N ARG A 135 7.27 12.66 -5.18
CA ARG A 135 7.43 12.29 -6.61
C ARG A 135 8.22 11.00 -6.80
N VAL A 136 7.94 10.01 -5.98
CA VAL A 136 8.67 8.74 -5.92
C VAL A 136 8.69 8.01 -7.25
N ASN A 137 7.58 8.06 -8.00
CA ASN A 137 7.47 7.45 -9.33
C ASN A 137 7.68 8.50 -10.44
N VAL A 138 8.58 8.22 -11.37
CA VAL A 138 8.80 9.01 -12.58
C VAL A 138 8.37 8.20 -13.79
N ILE A 139 7.32 8.67 -14.48
CA ILE A 139 6.83 8.03 -15.69
C ILE A 139 7.83 8.27 -16.82
N THR A 140 8.31 7.20 -17.45
CA THR A 140 9.26 7.21 -18.55
C THR A 140 8.58 7.00 -19.90
N GLU A 141 7.44 6.30 -19.93
CA GLU A 141 6.63 6.07 -21.11
C GLU A 141 5.16 5.96 -20.68
N GLN A 142 4.25 6.56 -21.45
CA GLN A 142 2.82 6.46 -21.17
C GLN A 142 2.00 6.56 -22.46
N ASP A 143 1.45 5.42 -22.84
CA ASP A 143 0.43 5.30 -23.89
C ASP A 143 -0.55 4.16 -23.53
N PRO A 144 -1.64 3.97 -24.31
CA PRO A 144 -2.61 2.91 -24.01
C PRO A 144 -2.03 1.48 -24.04
N ALA A 145 -1.01 1.22 -24.87
CA ALA A 145 -0.42 -0.11 -24.98
C ALA A 145 0.65 -0.38 -23.92
N ARG A 146 1.31 0.68 -23.43
CA ARG A 146 2.39 0.58 -22.46
C ARG A 146 2.46 1.80 -21.54
N THR A 147 2.66 1.55 -20.25
CA THR A 147 3.06 2.57 -19.28
C THR A 147 4.24 2.06 -18.48
N SER A 148 5.34 2.80 -18.49
CA SER A 148 6.56 2.47 -17.77
C SER A 148 6.96 3.61 -16.84
N TRP A 149 7.48 3.26 -15.66
CA TRP A 149 7.98 4.23 -14.68
C TRP A 149 9.16 3.67 -13.91
N VAL A 150 9.89 4.57 -13.28
CA VAL A 150 10.99 4.26 -12.36
C VAL A 150 10.61 4.78 -10.97
N GLN A 151 10.85 3.99 -9.95
CA GLN A 151 10.80 4.46 -8.57
C GLN A 151 12.20 4.96 -8.18
N GLU A 152 12.34 6.27 -7.96
CA GLU A 152 13.66 6.89 -7.74
C GLU A 152 14.20 6.70 -6.32
N GLU A 153 13.35 6.43 -5.33
CA GLU A 153 13.73 6.32 -3.93
C GLU A 153 12.92 5.23 -3.22
N ASP A 154 13.59 4.46 -2.35
CA ASP A 154 12.91 3.54 -1.43
C ASP A 154 12.48 4.27 -0.17
N ILE A 155 11.26 4.77 -0.18
CA ILE A 155 10.65 5.45 0.97
C ILE A 155 10.05 4.49 2.00
N HIS A 156 9.95 3.20 1.67
CA HIS A 156 9.33 2.17 2.51
C HIS A 156 10.36 1.46 3.40
N ALA A 157 11.57 1.19 2.89
CA ALA A 157 12.61 0.47 3.60
C ALA A 157 12.93 1.00 5.01
N PRO A 158 12.93 2.32 5.28
CA PRO A 158 13.18 2.82 6.62
C PRO A 158 12.20 2.29 7.68
N PHE A 159 10.92 2.12 7.35
CA PHE A 159 9.91 1.60 8.28
C PHE A 159 10.12 0.12 8.59
N TRP A 160 10.48 -0.67 7.59
CA TRP A 160 10.77 -2.09 7.74
C TRP A 160 12.05 -2.34 8.52
N THR A 161 13.11 -1.61 8.18
CA THR A 161 14.39 -1.67 8.90
C THR A 161 14.26 -1.29 10.37
N ALA A 162 13.43 -0.28 10.69
CA ALA A 162 13.20 0.18 12.05
C ALA A 162 12.60 -0.91 12.97
N VAL A 163 11.91 -1.89 12.40
CA VAL A 163 11.31 -3.03 13.14
C VAL A 163 12.06 -4.34 12.91
N ASN A 164 13.28 -4.30 12.37
CA ASN A 164 14.10 -5.45 11.96
C ASN A 164 13.40 -6.37 10.95
N GLY A 165 12.53 -5.83 10.12
CA GLY A 165 11.89 -6.51 9.00
C GLY A 165 12.71 -6.44 7.73
N ASP A 166 12.35 -7.26 6.74
CA ASP A 166 12.94 -7.26 5.41
C ASP A 166 12.13 -6.36 4.47
N PRO A 167 12.70 -5.25 3.95
CA PRO A 167 12.00 -4.37 3.01
C PRO A 167 11.54 -5.06 1.71
N SER A 168 12.21 -6.15 1.29
CA SER A 168 11.83 -6.89 0.09
C SER A 168 10.41 -7.48 0.20
N VAL A 169 9.97 -7.80 1.42
CA VAL A 169 8.62 -8.31 1.68
C VAL A 169 7.54 -7.27 1.33
N TYR A 170 7.81 -5.97 1.60
CA TYR A 170 6.90 -4.91 1.17
C TYR A 170 6.63 -4.97 -0.33
N TYR A 171 7.69 -5.07 -1.13
CA TYR A 171 7.60 -5.09 -2.58
C TYR A 171 6.96 -6.37 -3.11
N GLN A 172 7.18 -7.53 -2.44
CA GLN A 172 6.49 -8.78 -2.76
C GLN A 172 4.98 -8.64 -2.55
N LEU A 173 4.55 -8.13 -1.41
CA LEU A 173 3.13 -7.93 -1.12
C LEU A 173 2.50 -6.86 -2.03
N ARG A 174 3.22 -5.76 -2.30
CA ARG A 174 2.79 -4.73 -3.24
C ARG A 174 2.58 -5.30 -4.65
N LYS A 175 3.50 -6.15 -5.13
CA LYS A 175 3.37 -6.84 -6.40
C LYS A 175 2.11 -7.70 -6.44
N LYS A 176 1.82 -8.45 -5.38
CA LYS A 176 0.59 -9.26 -5.29
C LYS A 176 -0.69 -8.43 -5.35
N ILE A 177 -0.70 -7.26 -4.72
CA ILE A 177 -1.84 -6.33 -4.86
C ILE A 177 -2.02 -5.91 -6.32
N MET A 178 -0.94 -5.53 -7.00
CA MET A 178 -0.98 -5.11 -8.40
C MET A 178 -1.42 -6.25 -9.33
N GLU A 179 -0.89 -7.47 -9.12
CA GLU A 179 -1.33 -8.68 -9.84
C GLU A 179 -2.84 -8.93 -9.64
N GLY A 180 -3.33 -8.78 -8.42
CA GLY A 180 -4.77 -8.87 -8.12
C GLY A 180 -5.59 -7.82 -8.85
N MET A 181 -5.12 -6.56 -8.91
CA MET A 181 -5.81 -5.49 -9.64
C MET A 181 -5.89 -5.76 -11.14
N LEU A 182 -4.90 -6.45 -11.72
CA LEU A 182 -4.83 -6.80 -13.14
C LEU A 182 -5.56 -8.10 -13.50
N SER A 183 -6.01 -8.87 -12.51
CA SER A 183 -6.49 -10.27 -12.69
C SER A 183 -7.65 -10.45 -13.68
N GLU A 184 -8.40 -9.40 -13.98
CA GLU A 184 -9.53 -9.43 -14.93
C GLU A 184 -9.17 -8.79 -16.30
N THR A 185 -7.92 -8.37 -16.50
CA THR A 185 -7.43 -7.71 -17.72
C THR A 185 -6.49 -8.61 -18.52
N ALA A 186 -6.16 -8.21 -19.76
CA ALA A 186 -5.10 -8.82 -20.56
C ALA A 186 -3.73 -8.13 -20.35
N LEU A 187 -3.63 -7.23 -19.38
CA LEU A 187 -2.39 -6.50 -19.10
C LEU A 187 -1.40 -7.36 -18.33
N HIS A 188 -0.14 -7.21 -18.70
CA HIS A 188 1.00 -7.79 -18.00
C HIS A 188 1.71 -6.73 -17.15
N PHE A 189 2.26 -7.16 -16.03
CA PHE A 189 3.09 -6.33 -15.15
C PHE A 189 4.48 -6.93 -15.05
N ASP A 190 5.49 -6.11 -15.27
CA ASP A 190 6.90 -6.49 -15.16
C ASP A 190 7.68 -5.49 -14.31
N THR A 191 8.70 -5.98 -13.61
CA THR A 191 9.61 -5.15 -12.79
C THR A 191 10.97 -5.79 -12.73
N ASP A 192 12.01 -4.99 -12.64
CA ASP A 192 13.40 -5.41 -12.43
C ASP A 192 13.92 -5.02 -11.04
N GLU A 193 15.17 -5.41 -10.76
CA GLU A 193 15.85 -5.12 -9.49
C GLU A 193 16.27 -3.64 -9.35
N GLU A 194 16.20 -2.86 -10.44
CA GLU A 194 16.52 -1.42 -10.46
C GLU A 194 15.27 -0.55 -10.31
N TRP A 195 14.15 -1.15 -9.89
CA TRP A 195 12.86 -0.48 -9.68
C TRP A 195 12.25 0.15 -10.93
N HIS A 196 12.54 -0.42 -12.10
CA HIS A 196 11.80 -0.13 -13.31
C HIS A 196 10.55 -1.00 -13.37
N TYR A 197 9.46 -0.40 -13.73
CA TYR A 197 8.15 -1.04 -13.79
C TYR A 197 7.53 -0.81 -15.15
N SER A 198 6.80 -1.81 -15.64
CA SER A 198 6.07 -1.72 -16.90
C SER A 198 4.72 -2.41 -16.82
N LEU A 199 3.71 -1.76 -17.37
CA LEU A 199 2.39 -2.31 -17.68
C LEU A 199 2.26 -2.34 -19.19
N TYR A 200 1.86 -3.47 -19.78
CA TYR A 200 1.74 -3.61 -21.23
C TYR A 200 0.73 -4.71 -21.61
N GLN A 201 0.25 -4.65 -22.87
CA GLN A 201 -0.62 -5.66 -23.47
C GLN A 201 0.19 -6.73 -24.17
#